data_ce3eca5d29e4568d8c3f90f9eb4ad68e
#
_entry.id   ce3eca5d29e4568d8c3f90f9eb4ad68e
#
_cell.length_a   1.000
_cell.length_b   1.000
_cell.length_c   1.000
_cell.angle_alpha   90.00
_cell.angle_beta   90.00
_cell.angle_gamma   90.00
#
_symmetry.space_group_name_H-M   'P 1'
#
loop_
_entity.id
_entity.type
_entity.pdbx_description
1 polymer ?
#
loop_
_entity_poly.entity_id
_entity_poly.type
_entity_poly.pdbx_seq_one_letter_code
_entity_poly.pdbx_strand_id
1 'polypeptide(L)'
;MPSPLDASSLNRFRGAFTAIVTPFSADGSRLDFARLEEQIAFQKQGGVTGIVIAGTTGESPTLEEGEYRELVDRGVALAHGLGLLAIVGTGSNSTAHATHLQKTAAKAGADAALCVNPYYNKPTQDGLIRHFLAMADAAPLPIMLYNIPSRTGVALTSETIVRLAQH
;
A
#
# COMPACT_ATOMS: atom_id res chain seq x y z
N MET A 1 16.00 11.15 11.42
CA MET A 1 14.57 11.34 11.08
C MET A 1 14.50 11.52 9.57
N PRO A 2 13.60 10.82 8.85
CA PRO A 2 13.39 11.14 7.45
C PRO A 2 12.94 12.60 7.34
N SER A 3 13.46 13.34 6.36
CA SER A 3 12.99 14.70 6.09
C SER A 3 11.51 14.66 5.70
N PRO A 4 10.68 15.60 6.16
CA PRO A 4 9.31 15.71 5.71
C PRO A 4 9.28 15.81 4.18
N LEU A 5 8.32 15.13 3.55
CA LEU A 5 8.13 15.19 2.11
C LEU A 5 7.85 16.65 1.72
N ASP A 6 8.67 17.20 0.85
CA ASP A 6 8.43 18.53 0.32
C ASP A 6 7.22 18.54 -0.65
N ALA A 7 6.67 19.73 -0.92
CA ALA A 7 5.51 19.87 -1.80
C ALA A 7 5.79 19.36 -3.22
N SER A 8 7.04 19.36 -3.69
CA SER A 8 7.42 18.87 -5.01
C SER A 8 7.37 17.34 -5.07
N SER A 9 7.81 16.68 -4.02
CA SER A 9 7.73 15.22 -3.88
C SER A 9 6.28 14.70 -3.86
N LEU A 10 5.36 15.48 -3.27
CA LEU A 10 3.94 15.12 -3.21
C LEU A 10 3.23 15.31 -4.56
N ASN A 11 3.70 16.23 -5.42
CA ASN A 11 3.10 16.49 -6.73
C ASN A 11 3.10 15.27 -7.66
N ARG A 12 4.04 14.34 -7.50
CA ARG A 12 4.09 13.08 -8.27
C ARG A 12 2.85 12.19 -8.04
N PHE A 13 2.17 12.33 -6.91
CA PHE A 13 0.98 11.57 -6.57
C PHE A 13 -0.33 12.23 -7.03
N ARG A 14 -0.27 13.21 -7.94
CA ARG A 14 -1.47 13.79 -8.56
C ARG A 14 -1.92 12.95 -9.75
N GLY A 15 -3.24 12.75 -9.87
CA GLY A 15 -3.85 12.02 -10.98
C GLY A 15 -4.73 10.87 -10.51
N ALA A 16 -4.97 9.93 -11.42
CA ALA A 16 -5.78 8.75 -11.15
C ALA A 16 -4.89 7.57 -10.76
N PHE A 17 -5.27 6.89 -9.69
CA PHE A 17 -4.64 5.64 -9.24
C PHE A 17 -5.70 4.54 -9.17
N THR A 18 -5.41 3.39 -9.75
CA THR A 18 -6.33 2.26 -9.78
C THR A 18 -5.87 1.18 -8.81
N ALA A 19 -6.75 0.80 -7.88
CA ALA A 19 -6.52 -0.40 -7.08
C ALA A 19 -6.80 -1.64 -7.96
N ILE A 20 -5.77 -2.44 -8.19
CA ILE A 20 -5.84 -3.60 -9.08
C ILE A 20 -6.16 -4.89 -8.31
N VAL A 21 -6.79 -5.85 -8.98
CA VAL A 21 -6.97 -7.21 -8.45
C VAL A 21 -5.66 -7.99 -8.49
N THR A 22 -5.55 -9.04 -7.70
CA THR A 22 -4.45 -10.00 -7.76
C THR A 22 -4.90 -11.19 -8.62
N PRO A 23 -4.38 -11.36 -9.85
CA PRO A 23 -4.77 -12.48 -10.69
C PRO A 23 -4.18 -13.80 -10.19
N PHE A 24 -5.01 -14.84 -10.20
CA PHE A 24 -4.63 -16.21 -9.89
C PHE A 24 -4.86 -17.12 -11.10
N SER A 25 -4.16 -18.26 -11.13
CA SER A 25 -4.44 -19.36 -12.05
C SER A 25 -5.89 -19.83 -11.91
N ALA A 26 -6.42 -20.52 -12.92
CA ALA A 26 -7.82 -20.95 -12.96
C ALA A 26 -8.24 -21.83 -11.75
N ASP A 27 -7.30 -22.56 -11.17
CA ASP A 27 -7.47 -23.39 -9.98
C ASP A 27 -7.21 -22.65 -8.66
N GLY A 28 -6.80 -21.36 -8.72
CA GLY A 28 -6.49 -20.54 -7.56
C GLY A 28 -5.18 -20.88 -6.85
N SER A 29 -4.38 -21.81 -7.37
CA SER A 29 -3.22 -22.35 -6.67
C SER A 29 -1.97 -21.49 -6.72
N ARG A 30 -1.90 -20.51 -7.63
CA ARG A 30 -0.72 -19.65 -7.82
C ARG A 30 -1.08 -18.32 -8.45
N LEU A 31 -0.24 -17.33 -8.26
CA LEU A 31 -0.34 -16.02 -8.92
C LEU A 31 -0.16 -16.17 -10.46
N ASP A 32 -0.97 -15.44 -11.22
CA ASP A 32 -0.89 -15.37 -12.68
C ASP A 32 -0.24 -14.05 -13.12
N PHE A 33 1.07 -14.06 -13.29
CA PHE A 33 1.83 -12.88 -13.65
C PHE A 33 1.63 -12.42 -15.09
N ALA A 34 1.23 -13.31 -16.01
CA ALA A 34 0.90 -12.91 -17.38
C ALA A 34 -0.36 -12.03 -17.37
N ARG A 35 -1.39 -12.42 -16.63
CA ARG A 35 -2.58 -11.60 -16.44
C ARG A 35 -2.32 -10.33 -15.64
N LEU A 36 -1.39 -10.35 -14.68
CA LEU A 36 -0.98 -9.14 -13.96
C LEU A 36 -0.36 -8.12 -14.91
N GLU A 37 0.54 -8.56 -15.80
CA GLU A 37 1.17 -7.70 -16.81
C GLU A 37 0.14 -7.10 -17.78
N GLU A 38 -0.77 -7.93 -18.32
CA GLU A 38 -1.87 -7.48 -19.18
C GLU A 38 -2.73 -6.42 -18.47
N GLN A 39 -3.09 -6.66 -17.21
CA GLN A 39 -3.89 -5.74 -16.41
C GLN A 39 -3.17 -4.39 -16.20
N ILE A 40 -1.87 -4.41 -15.85
CA ILE A 40 -1.10 -3.18 -15.64
C ILE A 40 -0.94 -2.41 -16.96
N ALA A 41 -0.70 -3.11 -18.08
CA ALA A 41 -0.65 -2.50 -19.40
C ALA A 41 -1.99 -1.85 -19.80
N PHE A 42 -3.11 -2.49 -19.48
CA PHE A 42 -4.45 -1.93 -19.68
C PHE A 42 -4.66 -0.64 -18.86
N GLN A 43 -4.22 -0.60 -17.59
CA GLN A 43 -4.28 0.60 -16.77
C GLN A 43 -3.44 1.74 -17.37
N LYS A 44 -2.24 1.43 -17.85
CA LYS A 44 -1.38 2.40 -18.55
C LYS A 44 -2.06 2.99 -19.78
N GLN A 45 -2.71 2.17 -20.60
CA GLN A 45 -3.46 2.63 -21.77
C GLN A 45 -4.63 3.55 -21.37
N GLY A 46 -5.25 3.29 -20.21
CA GLY A 46 -6.28 4.13 -19.61
C GLY A 46 -5.80 5.49 -19.10
N GLY A 47 -4.48 5.75 -19.11
CA GLY A 47 -3.89 7.04 -18.73
C GLY A 47 -3.80 7.29 -17.22
N VAL A 48 -3.80 6.23 -16.40
CA VAL A 48 -3.61 6.39 -14.94
C VAL A 48 -2.18 6.83 -14.60
N THR A 49 -2.02 7.52 -13.49
CA THR A 49 -0.71 7.94 -12.97
C THR A 49 0.02 6.79 -12.29
N GLY A 50 -0.72 5.90 -11.70
CA GLY A 50 -0.16 4.76 -10.98
C GLY A 50 -1.20 3.72 -10.59
N ILE A 51 -0.74 2.67 -9.94
CA ILE A 51 -1.56 1.55 -9.49
C ILE A 51 -1.36 1.29 -8.00
N VAL A 52 -2.37 0.68 -7.37
CA VAL A 52 -2.26 0.16 -6.00
C VAL A 52 -2.24 -1.37 -6.05
N ILE A 53 -1.13 -1.95 -5.66
CA ILE A 53 -0.87 -3.39 -5.59
C ILE A 53 -1.16 -3.88 -4.17
N ALA A 54 -1.71 -5.05 -4.00
CA ALA A 54 -2.03 -5.64 -2.70
C ALA A 54 -2.84 -4.70 -1.79
N GLY A 55 -3.74 -3.89 -2.36
CA GLY A 55 -4.77 -3.19 -1.60
C GLY A 55 -5.93 -4.12 -1.24
N THR A 56 -7.05 -3.55 -0.76
CA THR A 56 -8.27 -4.33 -0.47
C THR A 56 -8.78 -5.05 -1.72
N THR A 57 -8.79 -4.38 -2.87
CA THR A 57 -9.16 -4.96 -4.18
C THR A 57 -8.24 -6.11 -4.57
N GLY A 58 -6.98 -6.05 -4.20
CA GLY A 58 -5.97 -7.09 -4.45
C GLY A 58 -5.92 -8.19 -3.39
N GLU A 59 -6.92 -8.26 -2.50
CA GLU A 59 -7.12 -9.34 -1.51
C GLU A 59 -5.94 -9.54 -0.55
N SER A 60 -5.22 -8.45 -0.23
CA SER A 60 -4.01 -8.47 0.60
C SER A 60 -4.10 -9.32 1.89
N PRO A 61 -5.23 -9.31 2.65
CA PRO A 61 -5.28 -10.08 3.90
C PRO A 61 -5.28 -11.60 3.74
N THR A 62 -5.50 -12.11 2.52
CA THR A 62 -5.60 -13.55 2.22
C THR A 62 -4.39 -14.09 1.44
N LEU A 63 -3.46 -13.20 1.07
CA LEU A 63 -2.20 -13.60 0.43
C LEU A 63 -1.26 -14.25 1.46
N GLU A 64 -0.69 -15.38 1.08
CA GLU A 64 0.43 -15.96 1.82
C GLU A 64 1.66 -15.04 1.73
N GLU A 65 2.57 -15.10 2.70
CA GLU A 65 3.75 -14.22 2.74
C GLU A 65 4.61 -14.32 1.48
N GLY A 66 4.77 -15.53 0.95
CA GLY A 66 5.50 -15.79 -0.30
C GLY A 66 4.82 -15.13 -1.50
N GLU A 67 3.50 -15.28 -1.60
CA GLU A 67 2.69 -14.66 -2.67
C GLU A 67 2.75 -13.14 -2.59
N TYR A 68 2.56 -12.57 -1.39
CA TYR A 68 2.64 -11.12 -1.21
C TYR A 68 3.98 -10.57 -1.69
N ARG A 69 5.09 -11.19 -1.27
CA ARG A 69 6.43 -10.75 -1.65
C ARG A 69 6.63 -10.83 -3.17
N GLU A 70 6.29 -11.95 -3.81
CA GLU A 70 6.45 -12.13 -5.24
C GLU A 70 5.55 -11.16 -6.04
N LEU A 71 4.30 -10.96 -5.60
CA LEU A 71 3.37 -10.00 -6.18
C LEU A 71 3.92 -8.58 -6.13
N VAL A 72 4.46 -8.17 -4.97
CA VAL A 72 5.02 -6.83 -4.78
C VAL A 72 6.27 -6.64 -5.62
N ASP A 73 7.22 -7.58 -5.57
CA ASP A 73 8.47 -7.48 -6.34
C ASP A 73 8.19 -7.35 -7.85
N ARG A 74 7.34 -8.22 -8.39
CA ARG A 74 7.00 -8.21 -9.83
C ARG A 74 6.08 -7.08 -10.22
N GLY A 75 5.07 -6.79 -9.41
CA GLY A 75 4.10 -5.73 -9.69
C GLY A 75 4.73 -4.35 -9.70
N VAL A 76 5.65 -4.05 -8.77
CA VAL A 76 6.42 -2.80 -8.76
C VAL A 76 7.30 -2.71 -10.01
N ALA A 77 8.04 -3.77 -10.35
CA ALA A 77 8.90 -3.79 -11.53
C ALA A 77 8.11 -3.57 -12.83
N LEU A 78 6.95 -4.22 -12.99
CA LEU A 78 6.07 -4.06 -14.14
C LEU A 78 5.49 -2.64 -14.23
N ALA A 79 5.03 -2.07 -13.11
CA ALA A 79 4.53 -0.70 -13.07
C ALA A 79 5.59 0.30 -13.50
N HIS A 80 6.80 0.21 -12.94
CA HIS A 80 7.92 1.08 -13.29
C HIS A 80 8.38 0.90 -14.75
N GLY A 81 8.39 -0.33 -15.27
CA GLY A 81 8.70 -0.62 -16.68
C GLY A 81 7.75 0.08 -17.66
N LEU A 82 6.54 0.39 -17.23
CA LEU A 82 5.53 1.14 -17.99
C LEU A 82 5.45 2.62 -17.60
N GLY A 83 6.32 3.12 -16.71
CA GLY A 83 6.32 4.50 -16.24
C GLY A 83 5.09 4.84 -15.39
N LEU A 84 4.56 3.88 -14.64
CA LEU A 84 3.51 4.06 -13.62
C LEU A 84 4.12 4.12 -12.22
N LEU A 85 3.51 4.89 -11.33
CA LEU A 85 3.83 4.80 -9.90
C LEU A 85 3.21 3.55 -9.29
N ALA A 86 3.96 2.89 -8.40
CA ALA A 86 3.54 1.71 -7.68
C ALA A 86 3.29 2.04 -6.20
N ILE A 87 2.04 2.04 -5.79
CA ILE A 87 1.63 2.13 -4.39
C ILE A 87 1.35 0.71 -3.89
N VAL A 88 1.86 0.32 -2.74
CA VAL A 88 1.71 -1.03 -2.21
C VAL A 88 0.91 -1.02 -0.91
N GLY A 89 -0.09 -1.88 -0.80
CA GLY A 89 -0.84 -2.10 0.44
C GLY A 89 0.02 -2.80 1.50
N THR A 90 0.31 -2.12 2.61
CA THR A 90 1.16 -2.63 3.71
C THR A 90 0.44 -2.64 5.05
N GLY A 91 -0.84 -2.23 5.08
CA GLY A 91 -1.61 -2.16 6.32
C GLY A 91 -1.97 -3.55 6.87
N SER A 92 -1.93 -3.67 8.19
CA SER A 92 -2.36 -4.86 8.95
C SER A 92 -2.91 -4.44 10.31
N ASN A 93 -3.68 -5.31 10.94
CA ASN A 93 -4.10 -5.12 12.33
C ASN A 93 -3.01 -5.48 13.36
N SER A 94 -1.91 -6.05 12.92
CA SER A 94 -0.68 -6.29 13.68
C SER A 94 0.39 -5.28 13.28
N THR A 95 0.85 -4.45 14.22
CA THR A 95 1.92 -3.46 13.97
C THR A 95 3.21 -4.14 13.51
N ALA A 96 3.57 -5.27 14.11
CA ALA A 96 4.76 -6.01 13.71
C ALA A 96 4.67 -6.52 12.27
N HIS A 97 3.51 -7.03 11.85
CA HIS A 97 3.28 -7.47 10.48
C HIS A 97 3.25 -6.29 9.51
N ALA A 98 2.56 -5.20 9.85
CA ALA A 98 2.53 -3.99 9.02
C ALA A 98 3.93 -3.39 8.79
N THR A 99 4.79 -3.35 9.83
CA THR A 99 6.18 -2.90 9.68
C THR A 99 7.02 -3.85 8.82
N HIS A 100 6.75 -5.15 8.86
CA HIS A 100 7.38 -6.12 7.97
C HIS A 100 6.98 -5.90 6.51
N LEU A 101 5.69 -5.73 6.23
CA LEU A 101 5.16 -5.43 4.89
C LEU A 101 5.72 -4.10 4.36
N GLN A 102 5.83 -3.08 5.23
CA GLN A 102 6.41 -1.77 4.88
C GLN A 102 7.86 -1.92 4.39
N LYS A 103 8.68 -2.71 5.10
CA LYS A 103 10.06 -3.01 4.69
C LYS A 103 10.13 -3.78 3.38
N THR A 104 9.23 -4.74 3.18
CA THR A 104 9.14 -5.52 1.94
C THR A 104 8.82 -4.62 0.76
N ALA A 105 7.81 -3.74 0.88
CA ALA A 105 7.44 -2.79 -0.17
C ALA A 105 8.58 -1.79 -0.47
N ALA A 106 9.23 -1.26 0.56
CA ALA A 106 10.38 -0.37 0.38
C ALA A 106 11.55 -1.06 -0.33
N LYS A 107 11.84 -2.32 0.00
CA LYS A 107 12.90 -3.11 -0.64
C LYS A 107 12.60 -3.38 -2.12
N ALA A 108 11.33 -3.59 -2.47
CA ALA A 108 10.88 -3.76 -3.86
C ALA A 108 10.92 -2.44 -4.66
N GLY A 109 11.16 -1.30 -4.00
CA GLY A 109 11.23 0.01 -4.64
C GLY A 109 9.86 0.67 -4.86
N ALA A 110 8.83 0.31 -4.09
CA ALA A 110 7.55 1.00 -4.15
C ALA A 110 7.67 2.51 -3.98
N ASP A 111 6.77 3.27 -4.60
CA ASP A 111 6.76 4.74 -4.51
C ASP A 111 6.09 5.27 -3.25
N ALA A 112 5.11 4.54 -2.74
CA ALA A 112 4.44 4.79 -1.46
C ALA A 112 3.75 3.51 -0.94
N ALA A 113 3.40 3.53 0.33
CA ALA A 113 2.58 2.51 0.96
C ALA A 113 1.15 3.00 1.19
N LEU A 114 0.14 2.18 0.89
CA LEU A 114 -1.24 2.41 1.29
C LEU A 114 -1.53 1.65 2.59
N CYS A 115 -1.70 2.37 3.69
CA CYS A 115 -1.81 1.79 5.02
C CYS A 115 -3.21 1.97 5.59
N VAL A 116 -3.97 0.88 5.63
CA VAL A 116 -5.28 0.85 6.28
C VAL A 116 -5.14 0.87 7.80
N ASN A 117 -6.09 1.47 8.51
CA ASN A 117 -6.16 1.39 9.97
C ASN A 117 -6.18 -0.09 10.41
N PRO A 118 -5.59 -0.45 11.57
CA PRO A 118 -5.79 -1.76 12.16
C PRO A 118 -7.29 -2.09 12.24
N TYR A 119 -7.69 -3.15 11.59
CA TYR A 119 -9.07 -3.64 11.50
C TYR A 119 -9.32 -4.69 12.59
N TYR A 120 -10.59 -4.92 12.95
CA TYR A 120 -11.04 -5.90 13.94
C TYR A 120 -10.75 -5.50 15.41
N ASN A 121 -9.49 -5.19 15.78
CA ASN A 121 -9.06 -4.91 17.16
C ASN A 121 -9.34 -3.48 17.66
N LYS A 122 -9.86 -2.59 16.80
CA LYS A 122 -10.38 -1.25 17.14
C LYS A 122 -9.49 -0.46 18.11
N PRO A 123 -8.26 -0.09 17.72
CA PRO A 123 -7.35 0.66 18.59
C PRO A 123 -7.89 2.06 18.94
N THR A 124 -7.41 2.63 20.06
CA THR A 124 -7.62 4.05 20.39
C THR A 124 -6.86 4.96 19.43
N GLN A 125 -7.16 6.28 19.41
CA GLN A 125 -6.45 7.25 18.57
C GLN A 125 -4.94 7.27 18.88
N ASP A 126 -4.52 7.22 20.13
CA ASP A 126 -3.11 7.11 20.50
C ASP A 126 -2.50 5.78 20.07
N GLY A 127 -3.28 4.70 20.05
CA GLY A 127 -2.86 3.42 19.48
C GLY A 127 -2.61 3.52 17.97
N LEU A 128 -3.52 4.19 17.23
CA LEU A 128 -3.38 4.46 15.80
C LEU A 128 -2.11 5.29 15.52
N ILE A 129 -1.87 6.35 16.29
CA ILE A 129 -0.66 7.18 16.13
C ILE A 129 0.59 6.33 16.32
N ARG A 130 0.70 5.56 17.41
CA ARG A 130 1.86 4.69 17.64
C ARG A 130 2.05 3.65 16.53
N HIS A 131 0.95 3.09 16.01
CA HIS A 131 0.98 2.13 14.91
C HIS A 131 1.57 2.74 13.65
N PHE A 132 1.04 3.87 13.19
CA PHE A 132 1.51 4.51 11.95
C PHE A 132 2.92 5.09 12.07
N LEU A 133 3.29 5.64 13.24
CA LEU A 133 4.66 6.09 13.48
C LEU A 133 5.66 4.92 13.42
N ALA A 134 5.32 3.77 14.03
CA ALA A 134 6.16 2.58 13.95
C ALA A 134 6.34 2.08 12.49
N MET A 135 5.32 2.21 11.65
CA MET A 135 5.42 1.88 10.23
C MET A 135 6.30 2.90 9.48
N ALA A 136 6.13 4.20 9.74
CA ALA A 136 6.91 5.25 9.12
C ALA A 136 8.41 5.13 9.48
N ASP A 137 8.71 4.80 10.74
CA ASP A 137 10.08 4.60 11.21
C ASP A 137 10.73 3.30 10.68
N ALA A 138 9.91 2.33 10.22
CA ALA A 138 10.40 1.03 9.78
C ALA A 138 11.16 1.05 8.45
N ALA A 139 10.80 1.97 7.54
CA ALA A 139 11.42 2.10 6.22
C ALA A 139 11.17 3.50 5.62
N PRO A 140 12.10 4.02 4.80
CA PRO A 140 11.97 5.34 4.15
C PRO A 140 10.99 5.26 2.96
N LEU A 141 9.76 4.91 3.22
CA LEU A 141 8.69 4.79 2.23
C LEU A 141 7.50 5.65 2.67
N PRO A 142 7.08 6.65 1.87
CA PRO A 142 5.93 7.49 2.20
C PRO A 142 4.67 6.68 2.49
N ILE A 143 3.91 7.08 3.48
CA ILE A 143 2.65 6.43 3.87
C ILE A 143 1.46 7.27 3.40
N MET A 144 0.56 6.62 2.68
CA MET A 144 -0.77 7.11 2.38
C MET A 144 -1.76 6.46 3.36
N LEU A 145 -2.34 7.27 4.24
CA LEU A 145 -3.31 6.78 5.25
C LEU A 145 -4.63 6.39 4.57
N TYR A 146 -5.09 5.17 4.82
CA TYR A 146 -6.36 4.66 4.31
C TYR A 146 -7.39 4.56 5.43
N ASN A 147 -8.23 5.59 5.53
CA ASN A 147 -9.26 5.70 6.56
C ASN A 147 -10.61 5.19 6.04
N ILE A 148 -10.96 3.95 6.36
CA ILE A 148 -12.20 3.29 5.91
C ILE A 148 -12.95 2.63 7.09
N PRO A 149 -13.63 3.41 7.94
CA PRO A 149 -14.24 2.92 9.16
C PRO A 149 -15.33 1.86 8.94
N SER A 150 -15.97 1.82 7.78
CA SER A 150 -16.94 0.77 7.42
C SER A 150 -16.31 -0.64 7.36
N ARG A 151 -14.99 -0.74 7.12
CA ARG A 151 -14.24 -2.01 7.08
C ARG A 151 -13.41 -2.23 8.34
N THR A 152 -12.86 -1.16 8.92
CA THR A 152 -11.93 -1.28 10.05
C THR A 152 -12.64 -1.21 11.41
N GLY A 153 -13.85 -0.65 11.46
CA GLY A 153 -14.60 -0.43 12.71
C GLY A 153 -14.02 0.71 13.57
N VAL A 154 -13.01 1.44 13.07
CA VAL A 154 -12.41 2.61 13.70
C VAL A 154 -12.01 3.64 12.66
N ALA A 155 -12.26 4.91 12.94
CA ALA A 155 -11.86 6.03 12.09
C ALA A 155 -10.64 6.76 12.68
N LEU A 156 -9.77 7.30 11.81
CA LEU A 156 -8.84 8.35 12.18
C LEU A 156 -9.62 9.65 12.35
N THR A 157 -9.43 10.35 13.47
CA THR A 157 -9.96 11.71 13.62
C THR A 157 -9.06 12.72 12.91
N SER A 158 -9.60 13.92 12.65
CA SER A 158 -8.82 15.00 12.01
C SER A 158 -7.59 15.36 12.84
N GLU A 159 -7.70 15.39 14.17
CA GLU A 159 -6.60 15.67 15.09
C GLU A 159 -5.49 14.60 14.98
N THR A 160 -5.89 13.34 14.87
CA THR A 160 -4.94 12.23 14.67
C THR A 160 -4.21 12.35 13.35
N ILE A 161 -4.93 12.67 12.26
CA ILE A 161 -4.31 12.88 10.94
C ILE A 161 -3.32 14.05 10.97
N VAL A 162 -3.70 15.18 11.58
CA VAL A 162 -2.81 16.35 11.73
C VAL A 162 -1.54 15.99 12.51
N ARG A 163 -1.66 15.24 13.61
CA ARG A 163 -0.49 14.77 14.39
C ARG A 163 0.43 13.87 13.56
N LEU A 164 -0.13 12.95 12.77
CA LEU A 164 0.65 12.06 11.90
C LEU A 164 1.34 12.83 10.77
N ALA A 165 0.71 13.87 10.24
CA ALA A 165 1.28 14.69 9.17
C ALA A 165 2.46 15.59 9.61
N GLN A 166 2.74 15.66 10.91
CA GLN A 166 3.89 16.40 11.46
C GLN A 166 5.18 15.56 11.54
N HIS A 167 5.07 14.25 11.27
CA HIS A 167 6.19 13.30 11.30
C HIS A 167 6.78 13.13 9.91
#